data_16ba7b64018d840434b35f1136682603
#
_entry.id   16ba7b64018d840434b35f1136682603
#
_cell.length_a   1.000
_cell.length_b   1.000
_cell.length_c   1.000
_cell.angle_alpha   90.00
_cell.angle_beta   90.00
_cell.angle_gamma   90.00
#
_symmetry.space_group_name_H-M   'P 1'
#
loop_
_entity.id
_entity.type
_entity.pdbx_description
1 polymer ?
#
loop_
_entity_poly.entity_id
_entity_poly.type
_entity_poly.pdbx_seq_one_letter_code
_entity_poly.pdbx_strand_id
1 'polypeptide(L)'
;MVVQLSHPLYAEVLRAALSRLRLRRVHHELAAALERLDPISERDVLRLVAWRLEIDEYVAPEHLQVAGRRALGASDFVLAERIARASVHARGSRADHHLLGMALAGQGRIDDAYTALVGVDVASEDTESQAELLGRALDMFFFGSRTISAPAAVRRLEAVMAEGAVLPEGSEPLVEAARAGVLLLNGEIDAARAAAERVLTDPAAPAVAQLRALIVAGPTAAMAARTEEAHTRATRGLWLVEHGTSESSVATDQLVDLDAAALLVANLSLAHRIGGRLDEAHAIAAEQYAAALASRNVSAHGLWALALGQSELARGRVQSASRFLREAVTAMQELPVVNLVWAMANFVQAAALAGDPAAAREMLEQGRQAQSPDFRVFDYELREGEAWLLAACGDVPAAIEVALETAGDAEAVGHVAVAAHTALAAARLGAPDRAVAGLTRLAQRADGELVAAYRDHAVALTARDAELVGASAARLEALGWRLVAAEGRAVEAALHETAGRMTAARAASSRARVLAAECEGAVTPALLELDRTPVLSTREDEVARLACTGLSNRAIAAQLHISVRTVDNHLHRVYEKLGISGRDELPAALDPVP
;
A
#
# COMPACT_ATOMS: atom_id res chain seq x y z
N MET A 1 15.25 36.28 -1.60
CA MET A 1 16.22 35.43 -2.33
C MET A 1 16.44 34.18 -1.47
N VAL A 2 16.06 33.02 -1.95
CA VAL A 2 16.31 31.73 -1.25
C VAL A 2 17.60 31.15 -1.80
N VAL A 3 18.60 30.95 -0.94
CA VAL A 3 19.85 30.27 -1.30
C VAL A 3 19.72 28.83 -0.88
N GLN A 4 19.84 27.91 -1.82
CA GLN A 4 19.74 26.46 -1.58
C GLN A 4 21.01 25.79 -2.09
N LEU A 5 21.57 24.88 -1.27
CA LEU A 5 22.70 24.04 -1.70
C LEU A 5 22.21 23.05 -2.76
N SER A 6 23.01 22.85 -3.80
CA SER A 6 22.67 22.00 -4.94
C SER A 6 22.58 20.49 -4.59
N HIS A 7 23.15 20.09 -3.45
CA HIS A 7 23.10 18.70 -2.98
C HIS A 7 23.06 18.64 -1.44
N PRO A 8 22.21 17.78 -0.83
CA PRO A 8 22.09 17.62 0.61
C PRO A 8 23.42 17.30 1.33
N LEU A 9 24.28 16.46 0.74
CA LEU A 9 25.57 16.09 1.30
C LEU A 9 26.51 17.29 1.55
N TYR A 10 26.38 18.38 0.77
CA TYR A 10 27.19 19.58 1.04
C TYR A 10 26.83 20.22 2.38
N ALA A 11 25.58 20.16 2.78
CA ALA A 11 25.15 20.67 4.09
C ALA A 11 25.76 19.84 5.24
N GLU A 12 25.80 18.53 5.10
CA GLU A 12 26.36 17.62 6.11
C GLU A 12 27.88 17.76 6.22
N VAL A 13 28.58 17.78 5.09
CA VAL A 13 30.03 17.98 5.04
C VAL A 13 30.42 19.33 5.63
N LEU A 14 29.68 20.38 5.30
CA LEU A 14 29.94 21.73 5.85
C LEU A 14 29.69 21.75 7.36
N ARG A 15 28.62 21.13 7.85
CA ARG A 15 28.36 21.04 9.31
C ARG A 15 29.47 20.26 10.02
N ALA A 16 29.87 19.10 9.47
CA ALA A 16 30.93 18.27 10.04
C ALA A 16 32.30 18.99 10.05
N ALA A 17 32.57 19.89 9.09
CA ALA A 17 33.80 20.66 9.00
C ALA A 17 33.84 21.86 9.95
N LEU A 18 32.69 22.28 10.52
CA LEU A 18 32.66 23.44 11.43
C LEU A 18 33.05 23.03 12.84
N SER A 19 33.93 23.83 13.47
CA SER A 19 34.18 23.69 14.91
C SER A 19 32.91 24.02 15.72
N ARG A 20 32.74 23.41 16.89
CA ARG A 20 31.59 23.67 17.78
C ARG A 20 31.38 25.16 18.08
N LEU A 21 32.44 25.92 18.30
CA LEU A 21 32.35 27.34 18.54
C LEU A 21 31.85 28.13 17.32
N ARG A 22 32.28 27.74 16.13
CA ARG A 22 31.84 28.39 14.90
C ARG A 22 30.37 28.04 14.58
N LEU A 23 29.97 26.79 14.83
CA LEU A 23 28.59 26.34 14.68
C LEU A 23 27.65 27.13 15.64
N ARG A 24 28.04 27.26 16.93
CA ARG A 24 27.30 28.07 17.92
C ARG A 24 27.10 29.49 17.46
N ARG A 25 28.16 30.13 16.97
CA ARG A 25 28.08 31.51 16.45
C ARG A 25 27.14 31.64 15.26
N VAL A 26 27.22 30.69 14.29
CA VAL A 26 26.33 30.68 13.12
C VAL A 26 24.89 30.50 13.53
N HIS A 27 24.58 29.52 14.42
CA HIS A 27 23.22 29.30 14.89
C HIS A 27 22.68 30.51 15.66
N HIS A 28 23.50 31.15 16.49
CA HIS A 28 23.12 32.38 17.20
C HIS A 28 22.75 33.50 16.21
N GLU A 29 23.62 33.78 15.21
CA GLU A 29 23.39 34.82 14.21
C GLU A 29 22.15 34.56 13.34
N LEU A 30 21.91 33.26 12.95
CA LEU A 30 20.75 32.86 12.19
C LEU A 30 19.46 32.97 13.02
N ALA A 31 19.47 32.52 14.27
CA ALA A 31 18.34 32.63 15.18
C ALA A 31 17.97 34.12 15.40
N ALA A 32 18.94 34.96 15.70
CA ALA A 32 18.73 36.40 15.84
C ALA A 32 18.24 37.08 14.54
N ALA A 33 18.58 36.55 13.37
CA ALA A 33 18.06 37.06 12.10
C ALA A 33 16.58 36.69 11.90
N LEU A 34 16.16 35.46 12.28
CA LEU A 34 14.75 35.03 12.22
C LEU A 34 13.87 35.82 13.19
N GLU A 35 14.35 36.11 14.41
CA GLU A 35 13.61 36.89 15.42
C GLU A 35 13.31 38.33 15.00
N ARG A 36 14.04 38.85 14.00
CA ARG A 36 13.76 40.18 13.44
C ARG A 36 12.64 40.18 12.40
N LEU A 37 12.16 39.02 12.00
CA LEU A 37 11.00 38.87 11.10
C LEU A 37 9.71 39.02 11.92
N ASP A 38 8.76 39.80 11.43
CA ASP A 38 7.46 39.97 12.05
C ASP A 38 6.37 39.94 10.95
N PRO A 39 5.47 38.93 10.93
CA PRO A 39 5.48 37.74 11.78
C PRO A 39 6.52 36.69 11.34
N ILE A 40 7.00 35.87 12.30
CA ILE A 40 7.83 34.69 12.01
C ILE A 40 6.91 33.60 11.48
N SER A 41 7.25 32.98 10.34
CA SER A 41 6.47 31.82 9.83
C SER A 41 6.65 30.61 10.76
N GLU A 42 5.63 29.75 10.90
CA GLU A 42 5.72 28.52 11.72
C GLU A 42 6.91 27.62 11.31
N ARG A 43 7.23 27.57 10.03
CA ARG A 43 8.41 26.85 9.52
C ARG A 43 9.72 27.43 10.05
N ASP A 44 9.79 28.74 10.15
CA ASP A 44 10.97 29.42 10.66
C ASP A 44 11.04 29.36 12.18
N VAL A 45 9.90 29.29 12.88
CA VAL A 45 9.84 29.00 14.33
C VAL A 45 10.49 27.64 14.63
N LEU A 46 10.23 26.59 13.86
CA LEU A 46 10.88 25.29 14.07
C LEU A 46 12.41 25.39 13.92
N ARG A 47 12.89 26.12 12.92
CA ARG A 47 14.33 26.33 12.70
C ARG A 47 14.97 27.15 13.82
N LEU A 48 14.31 28.22 14.22
CA LEU A 48 14.74 29.08 15.33
C LEU A 48 14.93 28.24 16.59
N VAL A 49 13.92 27.46 16.95
CA VAL A 49 13.94 26.60 18.16
C VAL A 49 15.04 25.54 18.06
N ALA A 50 15.17 24.85 16.91
CA ALA A 50 16.21 23.84 16.71
C ALA A 50 17.62 24.41 16.89
N TRP A 51 17.90 25.57 16.31
CA TRP A 51 19.21 26.22 16.43
C TRP A 51 19.51 26.71 17.86
N ARG A 52 18.52 27.29 18.54
CA ARG A 52 18.67 27.75 19.93
C ARG A 52 18.94 26.58 20.89
N LEU A 53 18.19 25.44 20.71
CA LEU A 53 18.40 24.24 21.52
C LEU A 53 19.75 23.57 21.25
N GLU A 54 20.30 23.66 20.05
CA GLU A 54 21.65 23.13 19.74
C GLU A 54 22.77 23.90 20.44
N ILE A 55 22.54 25.14 20.81
CA ILE A 55 23.53 26.00 21.45
C ILE A 55 23.22 26.28 22.92
N ASP A 56 22.24 25.59 23.48
CA ASP A 56 21.76 25.70 24.86
C ASP A 56 21.33 27.16 25.22
N GLU A 57 20.69 27.85 24.28
CA GLU A 57 20.15 29.21 24.50
C GLU A 57 18.65 29.14 24.84
N TYR A 58 18.20 30.24 25.49
CA TYR A 58 16.79 30.38 25.87
C TYR A 58 15.88 30.42 24.63
N VAL A 59 14.75 29.74 24.74
CA VAL A 59 13.65 29.74 23.77
C VAL A 59 12.37 30.15 24.47
N ALA A 60 11.61 31.05 23.89
CA ALA A 60 10.32 31.46 24.43
C ALA A 60 9.35 30.26 24.44
N PRO A 61 8.60 30.02 25.55
CA PRO A 61 7.74 28.85 25.69
C PRO A 61 6.67 28.71 24.60
N GLU A 62 6.15 29.80 24.07
CA GLU A 62 5.21 29.83 22.94
C GLU A 62 5.83 29.27 21.65
N HIS A 63 7.11 29.58 21.38
CA HIS A 63 7.82 29.02 20.23
C HIS A 63 8.09 27.51 20.40
N LEU A 64 8.37 27.05 21.63
CA LEU A 64 8.55 25.61 21.92
C LEU A 64 7.29 24.82 21.57
N GLN A 65 6.10 25.31 21.95
CA GLN A 65 4.83 24.62 21.63
C GLN A 65 4.57 24.55 20.13
N VAL A 66 4.75 25.66 19.40
CA VAL A 66 4.58 25.70 17.94
C VAL A 66 5.57 24.77 17.24
N ALA A 67 6.85 24.86 17.61
CA ALA A 67 7.90 24.05 17.01
C ALA A 67 7.71 22.55 17.31
N GLY A 68 7.30 22.20 18.54
CA GLY A 68 7.08 20.83 18.94
C GLY A 68 5.92 20.18 18.18
N ARG A 69 4.78 20.86 18.05
CA ARG A 69 3.67 20.39 17.22
C ARG A 69 4.08 20.18 15.78
N ARG A 70 4.90 21.09 15.23
CA ARG A 70 5.36 20.98 13.85
C ARG A 70 6.35 19.82 13.66
N ALA A 71 7.23 19.57 14.62
CA ALA A 71 8.11 18.41 14.61
C ALA A 71 7.32 17.09 14.66
N LEU A 72 6.28 17.01 15.50
CA LEU A 72 5.35 15.86 15.54
C LEU A 72 4.67 15.66 14.19
N GLY A 73 4.10 16.71 13.59
CA GLY A 73 3.44 16.64 12.29
C GLY A 73 4.37 16.23 11.13
N ALA A 74 5.69 16.49 11.28
CA ALA A 74 6.73 16.02 10.34
C ALA A 74 7.24 14.60 10.68
N SER A 75 6.72 13.95 11.71
CA SER A 75 7.19 12.66 12.25
C SER A 75 8.66 12.68 12.73
N ASP A 76 9.21 13.86 13.01
CA ASP A 76 10.53 14.01 13.63
C ASP A 76 10.38 13.91 15.15
N PHE A 77 10.11 12.70 15.63
CA PHE A 77 9.82 12.42 17.03
C PHE A 77 11.02 12.68 17.95
N VAL A 78 12.25 12.55 17.43
CA VAL A 78 13.47 12.82 18.19
C VAL A 78 13.62 14.33 18.45
N LEU A 79 13.41 15.14 17.42
CA LEU A 79 13.40 16.59 17.58
C LEU A 79 12.22 17.05 18.45
N ALA A 80 11.03 16.47 18.24
CA ALA A 80 9.85 16.75 19.05
C ALA A 80 10.08 16.45 20.54
N GLU A 81 10.72 15.32 20.89
CA GLU A 81 11.09 14.98 22.27
C GLU A 81 12.05 16.03 22.88
N ARG A 82 13.09 16.42 22.14
CA ARG A 82 14.04 17.45 22.62
C ARG A 82 13.33 18.78 22.91
N ILE A 83 12.46 19.22 22.00
CA ILE A 83 11.68 20.44 22.13
C ILE A 83 10.70 20.31 23.33
N ALA A 84 9.99 19.19 23.43
CA ALA A 84 9.02 18.94 24.50
C ALA A 84 9.69 18.90 25.88
N ARG A 85 10.86 18.27 26.02
CA ARG A 85 11.63 18.29 27.27
C ARG A 85 12.04 19.71 27.67
N ALA A 86 12.47 20.53 26.70
CA ALA A 86 12.77 21.94 26.94
C ALA A 86 11.51 22.71 27.36
N SER A 87 10.35 22.41 26.76
CA SER A 87 9.06 23.02 27.09
C SER A 87 8.60 22.64 28.50
N VAL A 88 8.70 21.36 28.87
CA VAL A 88 8.42 20.87 30.23
C VAL A 88 9.34 21.54 31.24
N HIS A 89 10.62 21.66 30.95
CA HIS A 89 11.58 22.33 31.85
C HIS A 89 11.27 23.83 32.01
N ALA A 90 10.84 24.49 30.93
CA ALA A 90 10.56 25.93 30.94
C ALA A 90 9.26 26.28 31.66
N ARG A 91 8.21 25.49 31.53
CA ARG A 91 6.85 25.80 31.99
C ARG A 91 6.17 24.63 32.72
N GLY A 92 6.38 23.41 32.24
CA GLY A 92 5.81 22.19 32.84
C GLY A 92 4.29 22.14 32.81
N SER A 93 3.66 22.80 31.82
CA SER A 93 2.21 22.76 31.66
C SER A 93 1.73 21.37 31.19
N ARG A 94 0.45 21.09 31.37
CA ARG A 94 -0.18 19.87 30.80
C ARG A 94 0.05 19.72 29.29
N ALA A 95 -0.02 20.82 28.53
CA ALA A 95 0.26 20.80 27.09
C ALA A 95 1.71 20.44 26.77
N ASP A 96 2.68 20.83 27.61
CA ASP A 96 4.09 20.47 27.44
C ASP A 96 4.32 18.97 27.68
N HIS A 97 3.69 18.42 28.71
CA HIS A 97 3.73 16.99 29.02
C HIS A 97 2.99 16.16 27.96
N HIS A 98 1.88 16.65 27.43
CA HIS A 98 1.19 16.00 26.30
C HIS A 98 2.09 15.93 25.08
N LEU A 99 2.74 17.05 24.71
CA LEU A 99 3.71 17.08 23.61
C LEU A 99 4.84 16.06 23.82
N LEU A 100 5.36 15.94 25.04
CA LEU A 100 6.39 14.96 25.39
C LEU A 100 5.88 13.53 25.25
N GLY A 101 4.68 13.25 25.77
CA GLY A 101 4.04 11.93 25.66
C GLY A 101 3.84 11.51 24.22
N MET A 102 3.35 12.43 23.36
CA MET A 102 3.17 12.18 21.93
C MET A 102 4.51 11.90 21.22
N ALA A 103 5.56 12.66 21.53
CA ALA A 103 6.88 12.46 20.95
C ALA A 103 7.50 11.11 21.34
N LEU A 104 7.29 10.68 22.59
CA LEU A 104 7.76 9.38 23.09
C LEU A 104 6.96 8.22 22.50
N ALA A 105 5.64 8.37 22.39
CA ALA A 105 4.75 7.39 21.76
C ALA A 105 5.12 7.18 20.28
N GLY A 106 5.40 8.26 19.55
CA GLY A 106 5.86 8.19 18.17
C GLY A 106 7.19 7.45 17.99
N GLN A 107 8.00 7.35 19.05
CA GLN A 107 9.23 6.55 19.08
C GLN A 107 9.01 5.10 19.56
N GLY A 108 7.77 4.69 19.83
CA GLY A 108 7.45 3.37 20.39
C GLY A 108 7.73 3.22 21.89
N ARG A 109 8.10 4.30 22.58
CA ARG A 109 8.43 4.32 24.02
C ARG A 109 7.17 4.55 24.85
N ILE A 110 6.25 3.58 24.86
CA ILE A 110 4.88 3.74 25.41
C ILE A 110 4.87 3.92 26.92
N ASP A 111 5.67 3.18 27.67
CA ASP A 111 5.73 3.33 29.14
C ASP A 111 6.30 4.70 29.55
N ASP A 112 7.31 5.18 28.83
CA ASP A 112 7.86 6.51 29.04
C ASP A 112 6.84 7.60 28.67
N ALA A 113 6.11 7.41 27.57
CA ALA A 113 5.06 8.31 27.12
C ALA A 113 3.93 8.40 28.16
N TYR A 114 3.47 7.26 28.65
CA TYR A 114 2.47 7.20 29.71
C TYR A 114 2.98 7.89 30.99
N THR A 115 4.21 7.62 31.41
CA THR A 115 4.83 8.26 32.57
C THR A 115 4.92 9.79 32.40
N ALA A 116 5.25 10.26 31.20
CA ALA A 116 5.30 11.69 30.91
C ALA A 116 3.91 12.34 31.00
N LEU A 117 2.87 11.65 30.60
CA LEU A 117 1.47 12.12 30.66
C LEU A 117 0.93 12.12 32.08
N VAL A 118 1.18 11.06 32.85
CA VAL A 118 0.68 10.85 34.24
C VAL A 118 1.50 11.62 35.26
N GLY A 119 2.80 11.82 35.03
CA GLY A 119 3.74 12.39 36.00
C GLY A 119 3.44 13.83 36.45
N VAL A 120 2.47 14.49 35.84
CA VAL A 120 2.11 15.89 36.15
C VAL A 120 1.13 15.99 37.32
N ASP A 121 0.31 14.97 37.56
CA ASP A 121 -0.88 15.08 38.44
C ASP A 121 -1.05 13.96 39.50
N VAL A 122 -0.02 13.15 39.75
CA VAL A 122 -0.08 12.10 40.82
C VAL A 122 -0.38 12.66 42.23
N ALA A 123 -0.34 13.99 42.37
CA ALA A 123 -0.63 14.65 43.63
C ALA A 123 -2.11 15.08 43.83
N SER A 124 -2.96 14.98 42.77
CA SER A 124 -4.38 15.33 42.90
C SER A 124 -5.23 14.05 42.91
N GLU A 125 -5.87 13.79 44.05
CA GLU A 125 -6.86 12.71 44.22
C GLU A 125 -8.19 13.01 43.51
N ASP A 126 -8.22 13.99 42.59
CA ASP A 126 -9.42 14.45 41.93
C ASP A 126 -9.78 13.56 40.74
N THR A 127 -11.02 13.07 40.69
CA THR A 127 -11.57 12.19 39.64
C THR A 127 -11.51 12.83 38.25
N GLU A 128 -11.59 14.16 38.17
CA GLU A 128 -11.51 14.93 36.92
C GLU A 128 -10.12 14.86 36.30
N SER A 129 -9.07 14.85 37.13
CA SER A 129 -7.67 14.69 36.65
C SER A 129 -7.36 13.29 36.11
N GLN A 130 -7.90 12.24 36.73
CA GLN A 130 -7.78 10.85 36.24
C GLN A 130 -8.47 10.69 34.87
N ALA A 131 -9.61 11.32 34.72
CA ALA A 131 -10.42 11.38 33.55
C ALA A 131 -9.66 11.98 32.33
N GLU A 132 -9.01 13.10 32.59
CA GLU A 132 -8.21 13.80 31.59
C GLU A 132 -6.96 12.99 31.18
N LEU A 133 -6.33 12.29 32.14
CA LEU A 133 -5.21 11.39 31.91
C LEU A 133 -5.61 10.22 31.00
N LEU A 134 -6.80 9.67 31.19
CA LEU A 134 -7.34 8.60 30.37
C LEU A 134 -7.63 9.10 28.93
N GLY A 135 -8.20 10.31 28.80
CA GLY A 135 -8.40 10.98 27.52
C GLY A 135 -7.08 11.12 26.74
N ARG A 136 -6.02 11.51 27.43
CA ARG A 136 -4.68 11.65 26.83
C ARG A 136 -4.05 10.31 26.45
N ALA A 137 -4.27 9.25 27.23
CA ALA A 137 -3.83 7.92 26.87
C ALA A 137 -4.53 7.42 25.59
N LEU A 138 -5.81 7.79 25.42
CA LEU A 138 -6.57 7.54 24.19
C LEU A 138 -6.04 8.35 23.01
N ASP A 139 -5.72 9.63 23.21
CA ASP A 139 -5.10 10.47 22.18
C ASP A 139 -3.74 9.89 21.75
N MET A 140 -2.94 9.45 22.71
CA MET A 140 -1.69 8.75 22.46
C MET A 140 -1.91 7.48 21.65
N PHE A 141 -2.97 6.71 21.93
CA PHE A 141 -3.33 5.53 21.14
C PHE A 141 -3.64 5.92 19.68
N PHE A 142 -4.48 6.92 19.45
CA PHE A 142 -4.87 7.31 18.10
C PHE A 142 -3.73 7.92 17.30
N PHE A 143 -2.86 8.67 17.95
CA PHE A 143 -1.60 9.10 17.33
C PHE A 143 -0.69 7.92 17.07
N GLY A 144 -0.55 7.01 18.04
CA GLY A 144 0.22 5.77 17.95
C GLY A 144 -0.40 4.70 17.05
N SER A 145 -1.67 4.83 16.62
CA SER A 145 -2.32 3.85 15.71
C SER A 145 -1.64 3.72 14.34
N ARG A 146 -0.78 4.66 14.02
CA ARG A 146 0.12 4.60 12.86
C ARG A 146 1.43 3.85 13.16
N THR A 147 1.66 3.46 14.40
CA THR A 147 2.89 2.85 14.89
C THR A 147 2.62 1.48 15.50
N ILE A 148 3.67 0.66 15.57
CA ILE A 148 3.64 -0.68 16.19
C ILE A 148 3.34 -0.66 17.70
N SER A 149 3.19 0.52 18.29
CA SER A 149 2.95 0.71 19.73
C SER A 149 1.47 0.84 20.11
N ALA A 150 0.57 0.97 19.15
CA ALA A 150 -0.87 1.15 19.40
C ALA A 150 -1.50 0.03 20.27
N PRO A 151 -1.29 -1.27 20.01
CA PRO A 151 -1.83 -2.32 20.88
C PRO A 151 -1.29 -2.29 22.30
N ALA A 152 -0.02 -1.90 22.49
CA ALA A 152 0.56 -1.74 23.82
C ALA A 152 -0.10 -0.58 24.60
N ALA A 153 -0.41 0.52 23.91
CA ALA A 153 -1.12 1.65 24.52
C ALA A 153 -2.53 1.27 25.01
N VAL A 154 -3.28 0.47 24.21
CA VAL A 154 -4.62 -0.01 24.63
C VAL A 154 -4.53 -1.01 25.77
N ARG A 155 -3.59 -1.96 25.74
CA ARG A 155 -3.38 -2.86 26.88
C ARG A 155 -3.07 -2.09 28.17
N ARG A 156 -2.30 -1.00 28.09
CA ARG A 156 -2.00 -0.15 29.23
C ARG A 156 -3.25 0.58 29.74
N LEU A 157 -4.07 1.10 28.81
CA LEU A 157 -5.35 1.72 29.14
C LEU A 157 -6.28 0.73 29.86
N GLU A 158 -6.43 -0.49 29.32
CA GLU A 158 -7.25 -1.54 29.92
C GLU A 158 -6.75 -1.95 31.32
N ALA A 159 -5.42 -2.00 31.52
CA ALA A 159 -4.83 -2.28 32.81
C ALA A 159 -5.18 -1.18 33.84
N VAL A 160 -5.05 0.10 33.46
CA VAL A 160 -5.41 1.24 34.33
C VAL A 160 -6.90 1.24 34.68
N MET A 161 -7.77 0.89 33.72
CA MET A 161 -9.20 0.72 33.98
C MET A 161 -9.50 -0.45 34.95
N ALA A 162 -8.77 -1.57 34.81
CA ALA A 162 -8.90 -2.71 35.71
C ALA A 162 -8.41 -2.41 37.12
N GLU A 163 -7.49 -1.48 37.29
CA GLU A 163 -7.04 -0.97 38.59
C GLU A 163 -8.06 -0.05 39.29
N GLY A 164 -9.21 0.22 38.65
CA GLY A 164 -10.34 0.96 39.25
C GLY A 164 -10.42 2.41 38.80
N ALA A 165 -9.66 2.84 37.80
CA ALA A 165 -9.85 4.17 37.22
C ALA A 165 -11.25 4.28 36.61
N VAL A 166 -12.00 5.29 37.02
CA VAL A 166 -13.33 5.57 36.51
C VAL A 166 -13.20 6.46 35.28
N LEU A 167 -13.77 6.02 34.14
CA LEU A 167 -13.83 6.83 32.95
C LEU A 167 -14.69 8.08 33.18
N PRO A 168 -14.32 9.23 32.61
CA PRO A 168 -15.21 10.38 32.56
C PRO A 168 -16.52 10.02 31.87
N GLU A 169 -17.57 10.68 32.28
CA GLU A 169 -18.87 10.58 31.63
C GLU A 169 -18.70 10.95 30.12
N GLY A 170 -19.17 10.07 29.22
CA GLY A 170 -19.04 10.24 27.77
C GLY A 170 -17.73 9.77 27.14
N SER A 171 -16.82 9.11 27.90
CA SER A 171 -15.56 8.54 27.34
C SER A 171 -15.73 7.15 26.73
N GLU A 172 -16.82 6.42 27.02
CA GLU A 172 -17.03 5.06 26.49
C GLU A 172 -16.94 5.00 24.96
N PRO A 173 -17.50 5.94 24.16
CA PRO A 173 -17.35 5.91 22.71
C PRO A 173 -15.91 6.07 22.25
N LEU A 174 -15.05 6.80 22.97
CA LEU A 174 -13.63 6.94 22.65
C LEU A 174 -12.87 5.63 22.88
N VAL A 175 -13.15 4.95 24.01
CA VAL A 175 -12.56 3.63 24.31
C VAL A 175 -13.00 2.60 23.28
N GLU A 176 -14.27 2.61 22.88
CA GLU A 176 -14.80 1.69 21.88
C GLU A 176 -14.18 1.94 20.48
N ALA A 177 -13.99 3.20 20.10
CA ALA A 177 -13.27 3.56 18.87
C ALA A 177 -11.80 3.08 18.91
N ALA A 178 -11.12 3.19 20.07
CA ALA A 178 -9.78 2.66 20.27
C ALA A 178 -9.73 1.14 20.13
N ARG A 179 -10.69 0.44 20.77
CA ARG A 179 -10.83 -1.02 20.65
C ARG A 179 -11.05 -1.45 19.21
N ALA A 180 -11.89 -0.74 18.46
CA ALA A 180 -12.08 -0.98 17.03
C ALA A 180 -10.75 -0.90 16.25
N GLY A 181 -9.91 0.09 16.56
CA GLY A 181 -8.58 0.23 15.97
C GLY A 181 -7.67 -0.96 16.27
N VAL A 182 -7.63 -1.46 17.51
CA VAL A 182 -6.84 -2.66 17.86
C VAL A 182 -7.32 -3.90 17.12
N LEU A 183 -8.64 -4.12 17.07
CA LEU A 183 -9.22 -5.23 16.33
C LEU A 183 -8.85 -5.17 14.84
N LEU A 184 -8.85 -3.99 14.22
CA LEU A 184 -8.36 -3.80 12.86
C LEU A 184 -6.89 -4.23 12.73
N LEU A 185 -6.02 -3.75 13.62
CA LEU A 185 -4.59 -4.07 13.59
C LEU A 185 -4.31 -5.57 13.79
N ASN A 186 -5.12 -6.24 14.61
CA ASN A 186 -5.09 -7.68 14.79
C ASN A 186 -5.63 -8.47 13.58
N GLY A 187 -6.21 -7.78 12.60
CA GLY A 187 -6.80 -8.41 11.41
C GLY A 187 -8.23 -8.94 11.60
N GLU A 188 -8.89 -8.58 12.70
CA GLU A 188 -10.27 -8.99 13.03
C GLU A 188 -11.29 -8.04 12.39
N ILE A 189 -11.41 -8.07 11.05
CA ILE A 189 -12.10 -7.04 10.26
C ILE A 189 -13.58 -6.91 10.61
N ASP A 190 -14.32 -8.02 10.73
CA ASP A 190 -15.75 -7.98 11.07
C ASP A 190 -15.98 -7.46 12.49
N ALA A 191 -15.12 -7.83 13.45
CA ALA A 191 -15.19 -7.35 14.84
C ALA A 191 -14.85 -5.85 14.94
N ALA A 192 -13.80 -5.41 14.24
CA ALA A 192 -13.40 -4.01 14.18
C ALA A 192 -14.50 -3.13 13.59
N ARG A 193 -15.13 -3.59 12.50
CA ARG A 193 -16.25 -2.88 11.87
C ARG A 193 -17.46 -2.79 12.80
N ALA A 194 -17.80 -3.88 13.48
CA ALA A 194 -18.91 -3.88 14.46
C ALA A 194 -18.65 -2.93 15.64
N ALA A 195 -17.41 -2.86 16.13
CA ALA A 195 -17.03 -1.94 17.21
C ALA A 195 -17.13 -0.46 16.76
N ALA A 196 -16.60 -0.14 15.56
CA ALA A 196 -16.71 1.20 15.00
C ALA A 196 -18.17 1.61 14.78
N GLU A 197 -19.03 0.70 14.30
CA GLU A 197 -20.44 0.97 14.05
C GLU A 197 -21.22 1.29 15.34
N ARG A 198 -20.88 0.65 16.49
CA ARG A 198 -21.49 1.01 17.78
C ARG A 198 -21.27 2.48 18.13
N VAL A 199 -20.06 3.00 17.87
CA VAL A 199 -19.75 4.42 18.09
C VAL A 199 -20.51 5.32 17.13
N LEU A 200 -20.59 4.94 15.84
CA LEU A 200 -21.20 5.75 14.77
C LEU A 200 -22.73 5.81 14.86
N THR A 201 -23.35 4.85 15.53
CA THR A 201 -24.80 4.78 15.77
C THR A 201 -25.23 5.35 17.12
N ASP A 202 -24.28 5.65 18.01
CA ASP A 202 -24.56 6.30 19.28
C ASP A 202 -24.78 7.81 19.06
N PRO A 203 -26.00 8.32 19.30
CA PRO A 203 -26.30 9.74 19.14
C PRO A 203 -25.62 10.63 20.19
N ALA A 204 -25.15 10.05 21.30
CA ALA A 204 -24.43 10.75 22.35
C ALA A 204 -22.91 10.76 22.13
N ALA A 205 -22.40 10.02 21.13
CA ALA A 205 -20.96 9.96 20.86
C ALA A 205 -20.43 11.33 20.42
N PRO A 206 -19.39 11.85 21.10
CA PRO A 206 -18.78 13.13 20.73
C PRO A 206 -18.17 13.08 19.33
N ALA A 207 -18.10 14.24 18.65
CA ALA A 207 -17.58 14.34 17.27
C ALA A 207 -16.19 13.73 17.12
N VAL A 208 -15.32 13.89 18.11
CA VAL A 208 -13.96 13.29 18.10
C VAL A 208 -14.01 11.76 18.13
N ALA A 209 -14.92 11.14 18.88
CA ALA A 209 -15.10 9.69 18.89
C ALA A 209 -15.66 9.19 17.54
N GLN A 210 -16.63 9.92 16.97
CA GLN A 210 -17.15 9.61 15.65
C GLN A 210 -16.07 9.72 14.58
N LEU A 211 -15.23 10.75 14.60
CA LEU A 211 -14.11 10.91 13.65
C LEU A 211 -13.14 9.72 13.74
N ARG A 212 -12.77 9.33 14.95
CA ARG A 212 -11.87 8.17 15.18
C ARG A 212 -12.49 6.86 14.73
N ALA A 213 -13.78 6.67 14.99
CA ALA A 213 -14.50 5.50 14.50
C ALA A 213 -14.57 5.48 12.96
N LEU A 214 -14.72 6.63 12.29
CA LEU A 214 -14.72 6.74 10.82
C LEU A 214 -13.36 6.40 10.21
N ILE A 215 -12.24 6.75 10.88
CA ILE A 215 -10.88 6.38 10.45
C ILE A 215 -10.71 4.85 10.42
N VAL A 216 -11.38 4.11 11.32
CA VAL A 216 -11.38 2.64 11.36
C VAL A 216 -12.44 2.04 10.45
N ALA A 217 -13.64 2.62 10.42
CA ALA A 217 -14.78 2.10 9.64
C ALA A 217 -14.52 2.15 8.12
N GLY A 218 -13.79 3.16 7.63
CA GLY A 218 -13.42 3.27 6.23
C GLY A 218 -12.61 2.07 5.72
N PRO A 219 -11.40 1.80 6.24
CA PRO A 219 -10.59 0.68 5.79
C PRO A 219 -11.22 -0.69 6.09
N THR A 220 -11.91 -0.89 7.22
CA THR A 220 -12.60 -2.15 7.50
C THR A 220 -13.73 -2.42 6.50
N ALA A 221 -14.48 -1.40 6.10
CA ALA A 221 -15.48 -1.52 5.04
C ALA A 221 -14.83 -1.85 3.69
N ALA A 222 -13.73 -1.17 3.32
CA ALA A 222 -12.97 -1.48 2.10
C ALA A 222 -12.43 -2.92 2.10
N MET A 223 -11.82 -3.36 3.20
CA MET A 223 -11.32 -4.74 3.35
C MET A 223 -12.46 -5.76 3.31
N ALA A 224 -13.65 -5.42 3.78
CA ALA A 224 -14.86 -6.23 3.63
C ALA A 224 -15.47 -6.15 2.20
N ALA A 225 -14.79 -5.50 1.25
CA ALA A 225 -15.24 -5.22 -0.12
C ALA A 225 -16.59 -4.46 -0.20
N ARG A 226 -16.87 -3.64 0.82
CA ARG A 226 -18.00 -2.70 0.88
C ARG A 226 -17.50 -1.30 0.51
N THR A 227 -17.22 -1.11 -0.76
CA THR A 227 -16.44 0.04 -1.25
C THR A 227 -17.24 1.32 -1.26
N GLU A 228 -18.56 1.27 -1.48
CA GLU A 228 -19.44 2.43 -1.37
C GLU A 228 -19.65 2.86 0.09
N GLU A 229 -19.77 1.90 1.01
CA GLU A 229 -19.77 2.18 2.45
C GLU A 229 -18.45 2.84 2.86
N ALA A 230 -17.30 2.29 2.43
CA ALA A 230 -15.97 2.85 2.73
C ALA A 230 -15.83 4.28 2.24
N HIS A 231 -16.27 4.56 1.01
CA HIS A 231 -16.28 5.91 0.43
C HIS A 231 -17.13 6.88 1.25
N THR A 232 -18.34 6.47 1.62
CA THR A 232 -19.25 7.26 2.44
C THR A 232 -18.66 7.58 3.82
N ARG A 233 -18.04 6.59 4.48
CA ARG A 233 -17.39 6.77 5.79
C ARG A 233 -16.22 7.75 5.71
N ALA A 234 -15.36 7.61 4.71
CA ALA A 234 -14.21 8.50 4.52
C ALA A 234 -14.65 9.94 4.21
N THR A 235 -15.63 10.12 3.33
CA THR A 235 -16.19 11.45 3.00
C THR A 235 -16.86 12.12 4.20
N ARG A 236 -17.63 11.35 5.01
CA ARG A 236 -18.20 11.86 6.27
C ARG A 236 -17.12 12.31 7.25
N GLY A 237 -16.01 11.52 7.35
CA GLY A 237 -14.88 11.88 8.20
C GLY A 237 -14.22 13.18 7.77
N LEU A 238 -13.96 13.36 6.47
CA LEU A 238 -13.40 14.60 5.92
C LEU A 238 -14.31 15.79 6.18
N TRP A 239 -15.63 15.62 6.04
CA TRP A 239 -16.58 16.67 6.38
C TRP A 239 -16.51 17.06 7.87
N LEU A 240 -16.36 16.09 8.78
CA LEU A 240 -16.19 16.36 10.22
C LEU A 240 -14.88 17.11 10.50
N VAL A 241 -13.79 16.79 9.81
CA VAL A 241 -12.52 17.54 9.95
C VAL A 241 -12.70 18.99 9.54
N GLU A 242 -13.44 19.27 8.46
CA GLU A 242 -13.66 20.64 7.98
C GLU A 242 -14.63 21.45 8.84
N HIS A 243 -15.66 20.81 9.42
CA HIS A 243 -16.80 21.51 10.02
C HIS A 243 -17.00 21.20 11.50
N GLY A 244 -16.41 20.15 12.05
CA GLY A 244 -16.70 19.60 13.36
C GLY A 244 -15.89 20.18 14.52
N THR A 245 -14.85 20.97 14.27
CA THR A 245 -13.85 21.38 15.30
C THR A 245 -14.12 22.75 15.94
N SER A 246 -15.19 23.45 15.58
CA SER A 246 -15.46 24.82 16.06
C SER A 246 -15.90 24.90 17.54
N GLU A 247 -16.23 23.79 18.20
CA GLU A 247 -16.71 23.79 19.59
C GLU A 247 -15.70 23.27 20.63
N SER A 248 -14.56 22.72 20.23
CA SER A 248 -13.53 22.23 21.16
C SER A 248 -12.37 23.22 21.30
N SER A 249 -12.23 23.80 22.48
CA SER A 249 -11.31 24.91 22.78
C SER A 249 -9.86 24.49 23.09
N VAL A 250 -9.41 23.29 22.72
CA VAL A 250 -8.07 22.81 23.08
C VAL A 250 -7.17 22.72 21.84
N ALA A 251 -6.06 23.43 21.89
CA ALA A 251 -5.02 23.51 20.84
C ALA A 251 -4.41 22.14 20.41
N THR A 252 -4.82 21.05 21.04
CA THR A 252 -4.48 19.66 20.75
C THR A 252 -5.21 19.15 19.50
N ASP A 253 -6.36 19.72 19.15
CA ASP A 253 -7.25 19.24 18.09
C ASP A 253 -6.65 19.43 16.68
N GLN A 254 -5.85 20.48 16.45
CA GLN A 254 -5.30 20.75 15.10
C GLN A 254 -4.32 19.69 14.58
N LEU A 255 -3.55 19.03 15.47
CA LEU A 255 -2.64 17.93 15.04
C LEU A 255 -3.40 16.64 14.74
N VAL A 256 -4.43 16.36 15.56
CA VAL A 256 -5.33 15.21 15.35
C VAL A 256 -6.08 15.38 14.02
N ASP A 257 -6.52 16.59 13.69
CA ASP A 257 -7.28 16.89 12.47
C ASP A 257 -6.44 16.74 11.18
N LEU A 258 -5.18 17.19 11.18
CA LEU A 258 -4.29 17.06 10.03
C LEU A 258 -3.94 15.58 9.74
N ASP A 259 -3.71 14.78 10.77
CA ASP A 259 -3.45 13.35 10.62
C ASP A 259 -4.71 12.58 10.26
N ALA A 260 -5.87 12.94 10.81
CA ALA A 260 -7.16 12.36 10.49
C ALA A 260 -7.52 12.57 9.02
N ALA A 261 -7.34 13.79 8.49
CA ALA A 261 -7.59 14.10 7.08
C ALA A 261 -6.72 13.23 6.15
N ALA A 262 -5.42 13.08 6.44
CA ALA A 262 -4.51 12.27 5.64
C ALA A 262 -4.92 10.78 5.63
N LEU A 263 -5.34 10.24 6.79
CA LEU A 263 -5.83 8.86 6.90
C LEU A 263 -7.14 8.65 6.14
N LEU A 264 -8.06 9.61 6.21
CA LEU A 264 -9.35 9.54 5.51
C LEU A 264 -9.16 9.63 3.99
N VAL A 265 -8.23 10.46 3.50
CA VAL A 265 -7.86 10.50 2.07
C VAL A 265 -7.21 9.17 1.64
N ALA A 266 -6.37 8.55 2.48
CA ALA A 266 -5.83 7.23 2.22
C ALA A 266 -6.93 6.15 2.17
N ASN A 267 -7.93 6.23 3.05
CA ASN A 267 -9.11 5.36 3.03
C ASN A 267 -9.93 5.52 1.74
N LEU A 268 -10.07 6.74 1.21
CA LEU A 268 -10.69 6.99 -0.10
C LEU A 268 -9.91 6.31 -1.23
N SER A 269 -8.59 6.48 -1.27
CA SER A 269 -7.73 5.83 -2.26
C SER A 269 -7.86 4.30 -2.19
N LEU A 270 -7.87 3.73 -0.98
CA LEU A 270 -8.08 2.31 -0.74
C LEU A 270 -9.46 1.84 -1.24
N ALA A 271 -10.53 2.56 -0.91
CA ALA A 271 -11.89 2.25 -1.34
C ALA A 271 -12.03 2.26 -2.88
N HIS A 272 -11.45 3.26 -3.55
CA HIS A 272 -11.42 3.32 -5.01
C HIS A 272 -10.65 2.15 -5.62
N ARG A 273 -9.49 1.81 -5.10
CA ARG A 273 -8.67 0.70 -5.60
C ARG A 273 -9.39 -0.65 -5.48
N ILE A 274 -9.96 -0.95 -4.29
CA ILE A 274 -10.69 -2.21 -4.05
C ILE A 274 -12.01 -2.24 -4.85
N GLY A 275 -12.61 -1.08 -5.11
CA GLY A 275 -13.82 -0.94 -5.93
C GLY A 275 -13.58 -1.04 -7.45
N GLY A 276 -12.32 -1.15 -7.89
CA GLY A 276 -11.97 -1.20 -9.32
C GLY A 276 -11.88 0.17 -10.00
N ARG A 277 -11.95 1.27 -9.24
CA ARG A 277 -11.77 2.65 -9.73
C ARG A 277 -10.30 3.04 -9.65
N LEU A 278 -9.48 2.37 -10.48
CA LEU A 278 -8.01 2.47 -10.37
C LEU A 278 -7.46 3.85 -10.78
N ASP A 279 -8.14 4.57 -11.68
CA ASP A 279 -7.69 5.89 -12.11
C ASP A 279 -7.88 6.94 -11.01
N GLU A 280 -9.00 6.89 -10.29
CA GLU A 280 -9.26 7.75 -9.14
C GLU A 280 -8.31 7.45 -7.98
N ALA A 281 -8.10 6.16 -7.67
CA ALA A 281 -7.14 5.75 -6.64
C ALA A 281 -5.73 6.25 -6.94
N HIS A 282 -5.29 6.11 -8.19
CA HIS A 282 -3.99 6.57 -8.65
C HIS A 282 -3.87 8.10 -8.61
N ALA A 283 -4.89 8.83 -9.06
CA ALA A 283 -4.88 10.30 -9.06
C ALA A 283 -4.71 10.85 -7.64
N ILE A 284 -5.49 10.33 -6.68
CA ILE A 284 -5.35 10.71 -5.25
C ILE A 284 -3.93 10.41 -4.76
N ALA A 285 -3.42 9.20 -4.99
CA ALA A 285 -2.11 8.81 -4.52
C ALA A 285 -0.99 9.66 -5.13
N ALA A 286 -1.07 10.01 -6.43
CA ALA A 286 -0.07 10.82 -7.12
C ALA A 286 -0.04 12.28 -6.62
N GLU A 287 -1.21 12.87 -6.38
CA GLU A 287 -1.33 14.22 -5.82
C GLU A 287 -0.71 14.29 -4.42
N GLN A 288 -1.08 13.37 -3.55
CA GLN A 288 -0.61 13.32 -2.18
C GLN A 288 0.89 12.97 -2.08
N TYR A 289 1.37 12.09 -2.96
CA TYR A 289 2.80 11.78 -3.08
C TYR A 289 3.61 13.04 -3.46
N ALA A 290 3.15 13.81 -4.44
CA ALA A 290 3.80 15.07 -4.82
C ALA A 290 3.81 16.08 -3.66
N ALA A 291 2.72 16.18 -2.91
CA ALA A 291 2.62 17.05 -1.73
C ALA A 291 3.58 16.61 -0.60
N ALA A 292 3.70 15.29 -0.36
CA ALA A 292 4.62 14.71 0.62
C ALA A 292 6.09 15.01 0.28
N LEU A 293 6.47 14.88 -1.00
CA LEU A 293 7.81 15.26 -1.49
C LEU A 293 8.08 16.74 -1.29
N ALA A 294 7.13 17.60 -1.66
CA ALA A 294 7.27 19.05 -1.54
C ALA A 294 7.42 19.49 -0.07
N SER A 295 6.70 18.87 0.84
CA SER A 295 6.77 19.14 2.29
C SER A 295 7.91 18.41 3.00
N ARG A 296 8.63 17.49 2.33
CA ARG A 296 9.65 16.61 2.90
C ARG A 296 9.15 15.79 4.09
N ASN A 297 7.89 15.39 4.08
CA ASN A 297 7.31 14.54 5.10
C ASN A 297 7.58 13.07 4.75
N VAL A 298 8.59 12.46 5.39
CA VAL A 298 9.05 11.09 5.12
C VAL A 298 7.95 10.06 5.39
N SER A 299 7.18 10.21 6.45
CA SER A 299 6.09 9.29 6.79
C SER A 299 4.97 9.33 5.75
N ALA A 300 4.52 10.52 5.35
CA ALA A 300 3.53 10.68 4.28
C ALA A 300 4.07 10.18 2.94
N HIS A 301 5.35 10.46 2.65
CA HIS A 301 6.02 9.98 1.44
C HIS A 301 5.97 8.45 1.32
N GLY A 302 6.34 7.73 2.39
CA GLY A 302 6.26 6.26 2.42
C GLY A 302 4.85 5.74 2.19
N LEU A 303 3.84 6.32 2.86
CA LEU A 303 2.43 5.94 2.72
C LEU A 303 1.93 6.12 1.27
N TRP A 304 2.23 7.26 0.64
CA TRP A 304 1.74 7.54 -0.70
C TRP A 304 2.53 6.82 -1.80
N ALA A 305 3.82 6.52 -1.57
CA ALA A 305 4.58 5.60 -2.41
C ALA A 305 3.97 4.18 -2.36
N LEU A 306 3.55 3.70 -1.17
CA LEU A 306 2.80 2.44 -1.03
C LEU A 306 1.50 2.47 -1.84
N ALA A 307 0.68 3.51 -1.69
CA ALA A 307 -0.59 3.63 -2.41
C ALA A 307 -0.41 3.68 -3.94
N LEU A 308 0.61 4.39 -4.44
CA LEU A 308 1.00 4.38 -5.85
C LEU A 308 1.43 2.99 -6.30
N GLY A 309 2.31 2.34 -5.55
CA GLY A 309 2.78 0.99 -5.85
C GLY A 309 1.65 -0.02 -5.96
N GLN A 310 0.69 0.04 -5.04
CA GLN A 310 -0.52 -0.81 -5.08
C GLN A 310 -1.42 -0.52 -6.28
N SER A 311 -1.57 0.75 -6.66
CA SER A 311 -2.35 1.14 -7.84
C SER A 311 -1.69 0.66 -9.14
N GLU A 312 -0.36 0.78 -9.25
CA GLU A 312 0.39 0.28 -10.40
C GLU A 312 0.37 -1.26 -10.48
N LEU A 313 0.45 -1.96 -9.32
CA LEU A 313 0.35 -3.42 -9.25
C LEU A 313 -1.02 -3.91 -9.73
N ALA A 314 -2.11 -3.27 -9.29
CA ALA A 314 -3.47 -3.59 -9.75
C ALA A 314 -3.64 -3.38 -11.25
N ARG A 315 -3.00 -2.35 -11.83
CA ARG A 315 -2.96 -2.10 -13.27
C ARG A 315 -2.05 -3.08 -14.04
N GLY A 316 -1.29 -3.91 -13.33
CA GLY A 316 -0.34 -4.85 -13.90
C GLY A 316 1.01 -4.25 -14.26
N ARG A 317 1.30 -2.99 -13.94
CA ARG A 317 2.56 -2.30 -14.23
C ARG A 317 3.62 -2.67 -13.20
N VAL A 318 4.15 -3.89 -13.35
CA VAL A 318 4.94 -4.57 -12.31
C VAL A 318 6.28 -3.88 -11.99
N GLN A 319 6.95 -3.26 -12.98
CA GLN A 319 8.21 -2.55 -12.73
C GLN A 319 7.98 -1.22 -11.99
N SER A 320 6.96 -0.47 -12.41
CA SER A 320 6.55 0.76 -11.74
C SER A 320 6.09 0.47 -10.31
N ALA A 321 5.29 -0.60 -10.10
CA ALA A 321 4.89 -1.07 -8.77
C ALA A 321 6.10 -1.40 -7.90
N SER A 322 7.03 -2.22 -8.39
CA SER A 322 8.25 -2.62 -7.66
C SER A 322 9.09 -1.40 -7.26
N ARG A 323 9.19 -0.38 -8.12
CA ARG A 323 9.91 0.85 -7.83
C ARG A 323 9.28 1.62 -6.67
N PHE A 324 7.97 1.92 -6.75
CA PHE A 324 7.27 2.67 -5.70
C PHE A 324 7.21 1.91 -4.37
N LEU A 325 7.03 0.58 -4.42
CA LEU A 325 6.98 -0.26 -3.21
C LEU A 325 8.34 -0.36 -2.53
N ARG A 326 9.43 -0.43 -3.29
CA ARG A 326 10.79 -0.36 -2.72
C ARG A 326 11.06 0.99 -2.07
N GLU A 327 10.62 2.07 -2.70
CA GLU A 327 10.70 3.42 -2.14
C GLU A 327 9.89 3.53 -0.84
N ALA A 328 8.67 2.97 -0.80
CA ALA A 328 7.83 2.92 0.39
C ALA A 328 8.53 2.15 1.54
N VAL A 329 9.07 0.95 1.27
CA VAL A 329 9.83 0.17 2.26
C VAL A 329 11.00 0.99 2.79
N THR A 330 11.82 1.58 1.91
CA THR A 330 12.99 2.38 2.31
C THR A 330 12.59 3.57 3.20
N ALA A 331 11.51 4.27 2.86
CA ALA A 331 11.02 5.41 3.64
C ALA A 331 10.45 4.99 5.01
N MET A 332 9.95 3.76 5.13
CA MET A 332 9.30 3.26 6.35
C MET A 332 10.24 2.48 7.27
N GLN A 333 11.37 1.95 6.80
CA GLN A 333 12.26 1.08 7.58
C GLN A 333 12.76 1.70 8.89
N GLU A 334 13.00 3.02 8.89
CA GLU A 334 13.46 3.75 10.07
C GLU A 334 12.32 4.23 10.97
N LEU A 335 11.07 3.96 10.60
CA LEU A 335 9.89 4.42 11.31
C LEU A 335 9.13 3.22 11.92
N PRO A 336 8.64 3.33 13.15
CA PRO A 336 7.82 2.29 13.78
C PRO A 336 6.38 2.31 13.23
N VAL A 337 6.22 2.16 11.91
CA VAL A 337 4.91 2.28 11.23
C VAL A 337 4.33 0.92 10.84
N VAL A 338 3.02 0.76 11.03
CA VAL A 338 2.28 -0.49 10.76
C VAL A 338 2.28 -0.89 9.28
N ASN A 339 2.36 0.08 8.38
CA ASN A 339 2.26 -0.14 6.93
C ASN A 339 3.55 -0.73 6.31
N LEU A 340 4.63 -0.88 7.07
CA LEU A 340 5.90 -1.44 6.56
C LEU A 340 5.70 -2.87 6.04
N VAL A 341 5.05 -3.74 6.82
CA VAL A 341 4.77 -5.13 6.41
C VAL A 341 3.88 -5.15 5.16
N TRP A 342 2.93 -4.24 5.06
CA TRP A 342 2.08 -4.11 3.88
C TRP A 342 2.85 -3.70 2.63
N ALA A 343 3.79 -2.75 2.76
CA ALA A 343 4.68 -2.36 1.67
C ALA A 343 5.58 -3.52 1.21
N MET A 344 6.14 -4.26 2.18
CA MET A 344 6.95 -5.45 1.90
C MET A 344 6.14 -6.54 1.20
N ALA A 345 4.92 -6.83 1.67
CA ALA A 345 4.01 -7.82 1.08
C ALA A 345 3.70 -7.53 -0.40
N ASN A 346 3.32 -6.30 -0.69
CA ASN A 346 3.04 -5.87 -2.06
C ASN A 346 4.30 -5.87 -2.93
N PHE A 347 5.48 -5.55 -2.37
CA PHE A 347 6.75 -5.65 -3.09
C PHE A 347 7.08 -7.10 -3.46
N VAL A 348 6.87 -8.07 -2.55
CA VAL A 348 7.07 -9.50 -2.83
C VAL A 348 6.26 -9.91 -4.06
N GLN A 349 4.98 -9.56 -4.10
CA GLN A 349 4.10 -9.85 -5.24
C GLN A 349 4.58 -9.16 -6.52
N ALA A 350 4.89 -7.87 -6.46
CA ALA A 350 5.33 -7.10 -7.62
C ALA A 350 6.64 -7.64 -8.20
N ALA A 351 7.63 -7.95 -7.36
CA ALA A 351 8.92 -8.49 -7.78
C ALA A 351 8.79 -9.90 -8.37
N ALA A 352 7.96 -10.77 -7.76
CA ALA A 352 7.68 -12.09 -8.30
C ALA A 352 7.06 -12.01 -9.71
N LEU A 353 6.05 -11.14 -9.88
CA LEU A 353 5.40 -10.90 -11.18
C LEU A 353 6.32 -10.20 -12.19
N ALA A 354 7.30 -9.43 -11.72
CA ALA A 354 8.31 -8.80 -12.58
C ALA A 354 9.42 -9.77 -13.01
N GLY A 355 9.38 -11.03 -12.58
CA GLY A 355 10.41 -12.03 -12.89
C GLY A 355 11.69 -11.91 -12.06
N ASP A 356 11.63 -11.26 -10.90
CA ASP A 356 12.74 -11.18 -9.92
C ASP A 356 12.42 -11.96 -8.63
N PRO A 357 12.46 -13.31 -8.68
CA PRO A 357 12.18 -14.14 -7.50
C PRO A 357 13.26 -14.01 -6.41
N ALA A 358 14.46 -13.50 -6.74
CA ALA A 358 15.50 -13.30 -5.76
C ALA A 358 15.18 -12.12 -4.84
N ALA A 359 14.83 -10.97 -5.41
CA ALA A 359 14.39 -9.81 -4.64
C ALA A 359 13.08 -10.08 -3.86
N ALA A 360 12.15 -10.83 -4.47
CA ALA A 360 10.92 -11.24 -3.80
C ALA A 360 11.20 -12.11 -2.56
N ARG A 361 12.12 -13.08 -2.65
CA ARG A 361 12.49 -13.96 -1.53
C ARG A 361 13.16 -13.19 -0.40
N GLU A 362 14.10 -12.32 -0.72
CA GLU A 362 14.77 -11.48 0.27
C GLU A 362 13.76 -10.62 1.04
N MET A 363 12.83 -9.97 0.34
CA MET A 363 11.81 -9.12 0.96
C MET A 363 10.79 -9.94 1.77
N LEU A 364 10.41 -11.14 1.32
CA LEU A 364 9.53 -12.04 2.07
C LEU A 364 10.14 -12.42 3.43
N GLU A 365 11.43 -12.71 3.45
CA GLU A 365 12.13 -13.03 4.71
C GLU A 365 12.16 -11.82 5.64
N GLN A 366 12.45 -10.63 5.13
CA GLN A 366 12.38 -9.39 5.92
C GLN A 366 10.94 -9.13 6.42
N GLY A 367 9.93 -9.35 5.59
CA GLY A 367 8.52 -9.21 5.96
C GLY A 367 8.12 -10.16 7.09
N ARG A 368 8.57 -11.42 7.04
CA ARG A 368 8.34 -12.41 8.11
C ARG A 368 8.99 -12.00 9.43
N GLN A 369 10.21 -11.44 9.38
CA GLN A 369 10.89 -10.93 10.57
C GLN A 369 10.23 -9.69 11.16
N ALA A 370 9.56 -8.89 10.33
CA ALA A 370 8.82 -7.70 10.74
C ALA A 370 7.40 -7.99 11.26
N GLN A 371 6.87 -9.22 11.09
CA GLN A 371 5.57 -9.60 11.64
C GLN A 371 5.55 -9.52 13.17
N SER A 372 4.41 -9.16 13.72
CA SER A 372 4.18 -9.05 15.17
C SER A 372 2.84 -9.68 15.55
N PRO A 373 2.73 -10.32 16.71
CA PRO A 373 1.45 -10.83 17.21
C PRO A 373 0.37 -9.75 17.32
N ASP A 374 0.78 -8.51 17.54
CA ASP A 374 -0.09 -7.35 17.71
C ASP A 374 -0.49 -6.68 16.36
N PHE A 375 0.07 -7.16 15.22
CA PHE A 375 -0.12 -6.58 13.88
C PHE A 375 -0.24 -7.67 12.83
N ARG A 376 -1.44 -8.18 12.65
CA ARG A 376 -1.71 -9.30 11.75
C ARG A 376 -2.53 -8.92 10.52
N VAL A 377 -2.99 -7.67 10.46
CA VAL A 377 -3.90 -7.18 9.40
C VAL A 377 -3.34 -7.36 7.99
N PHE A 378 -2.01 -7.37 7.81
CA PHE A 378 -1.34 -7.53 6.51
C PHE A 378 -0.64 -8.88 6.32
N ASP A 379 -0.87 -9.83 7.23
CA ASP A 379 -0.29 -11.18 7.13
C ASP A 379 -0.79 -11.93 5.89
N TYR A 380 -2.04 -11.69 5.50
CA TYR A 380 -2.65 -12.34 4.35
C TYR A 380 -2.06 -11.87 3.03
N GLU A 381 -1.75 -10.57 2.90
CA GLU A 381 -1.06 -10.02 1.72
C GLU A 381 0.37 -10.55 1.61
N LEU A 382 1.04 -10.76 2.74
CA LEU A 382 2.38 -11.35 2.73
C LEU A 382 2.35 -12.81 2.23
N ARG A 383 1.35 -13.58 2.65
CA ARG A 383 1.11 -14.95 2.15
C ARG A 383 0.69 -14.97 0.68
N GLU A 384 -0.07 -13.98 0.22
CA GLU A 384 -0.37 -13.82 -1.21
C GLU A 384 0.90 -13.58 -2.02
N GLY A 385 1.78 -12.69 -1.54
CA GLY A 385 3.10 -12.46 -2.14
C GLY A 385 3.93 -13.75 -2.19
N GLU A 386 3.90 -14.58 -1.15
CA GLU A 386 4.55 -15.89 -1.11
C GLU A 386 4.01 -16.83 -2.19
N ALA A 387 2.69 -16.88 -2.40
CA ALA A 387 2.10 -17.69 -3.46
C ALA A 387 2.64 -17.30 -4.85
N TRP A 388 2.74 -16.00 -5.14
CA TRP A 388 3.33 -15.53 -6.39
C TRP A 388 4.82 -15.82 -6.50
N LEU A 389 5.57 -15.74 -5.41
CA LEU A 389 6.98 -16.14 -5.38
C LEU A 389 7.17 -17.63 -5.67
N LEU A 390 6.35 -18.50 -5.07
CA LEU A 390 6.38 -19.95 -5.35
C LEU A 390 6.09 -20.22 -6.82
N ALA A 391 5.09 -19.56 -7.40
CA ALA A 391 4.76 -19.68 -8.82
C ALA A 391 5.92 -19.20 -9.72
N ALA A 392 6.57 -18.08 -9.39
CA ALA A 392 7.74 -17.57 -10.11
C ALA A 392 8.97 -18.51 -10.01
N CYS A 393 9.06 -19.29 -8.92
CA CYS A 393 10.07 -20.34 -8.76
C CYS A 393 9.69 -21.67 -9.46
N GLY A 394 8.53 -21.76 -10.10
CA GLY A 394 8.05 -22.95 -10.80
C GLY A 394 7.26 -23.95 -9.93
N ASP A 395 7.09 -23.69 -8.62
CA ASP A 395 6.29 -24.52 -7.71
C ASP A 395 4.81 -24.07 -7.70
N VAL A 396 4.18 -24.20 -8.85
CA VAL A 396 2.77 -23.82 -9.05
C VAL A 396 1.81 -24.59 -8.13
N PRO A 397 1.99 -25.92 -7.89
CA PRO A 397 1.13 -26.63 -6.94
C PRO A 397 1.16 -26.04 -5.52
N ALA A 398 2.34 -25.77 -4.96
CA ALA A 398 2.45 -25.14 -3.65
C ALA A 398 1.86 -23.72 -3.63
N ALA A 399 2.06 -22.96 -4.70
CA ALA A 399 1.48 -21.61 -4.86
C ALA A 399 -0.06 -21.64 -4.77
N ILE A 400 -0.70 -22.61 -5.41
CA ILE A 400 -2.16 -22.79 -5.38
C ILE A 400 -2.64 -23.12 -3.96
N GLU A 401 -1.97 -24.04 -3.25
CA GLU A 401 -2.35 -24.37 -1.88
C GLU A 401 -2.26 -23.17 -0.95
N VAL A 402 -1.12 -22.45 -0.96
CA VAL A 402 -0.95 -21.24 -0.16
C VAL A 402 -2.02 -20.18 -0.50
N ALA A 403 -2.35 -20.00 -1.78
CA ALA A 403 -3.37 -19.04 -2.18
C ALA A 403 -4.76 -19.42 -1.66
N LEU A 404 -5.16 -20.70 -1.77
CA LEU A 404 -6.49 -21.17 -1.32
C LEU A 404 -6.62 -21.17 0.21
N GLU A 405 -5.59 -21.58 0.94
CA GLU A 405 -5.55 -21.49 2.41
C GLU A 405 -5.66 -20.05 2.87
N THR A 406 -4.87 -19.14 2.26
CA THR A 406 -4.92 -17.72 2.57
C THR A 406 -6.29 -17.11 2.31
N ALA A 407 -6.94 -17.48 1.20
CA ALA A 407 -8.29 -17.01 0.88
C ALA A 407 -9.30 -17.47 1.93
N GLY A 408 -9.21 -18.71 2.41
CA GLY A 408 -10.08 -19.26 3.45
C GLY A 408 -9.89 -18.58 4.80
N ASP A 409 -8.64 -18.36 5.21
CA ASP A 409 -8.30 -17.71 6.48
C ASP A 409 -8.75 -16.24 6.48
N ALA A 410 -8.53 -15.50 5.37
CA ALA A 410 -8.96 -14.12 5.21
C ALA A 410 -10.50 -13.99 5.18
N GLU A 411 -11.21 -14.93 4.51
CA GLU A 411 -12.68 -14.98 4.53
C GLU A 411 -13.23 -15.15 5.96
N ALA A 412 -12.57 -15.96 6.78
CA ALA A 412 -13.01 -16.26 8.16
C ALA A 412 -12.99 -15.04 9.09
N VAL A 413 -12.10 -14.08 8.86
CA VAL A 413 -11.99 -12.83 9.65
C VAL A 413 -12.70 -11.63 8.99
N GLY A 414 -13.39 -11.84 7.87
CA GLY A 414 -14.11 -10.79 7.16
C GLY A 414 -13.27 -9.98 6.15
N HIS A 415 -12.01 -10.37 5.88
CA HIS A 415 -11.16 -9.70 4.90
C HIS A 415 -11.50 -10.14 3.45
N VAL A 416 -12.71 -9.76 3.00
CA VAL A 416 -13.29 -10.21 1.71
C VAL A 416 -12.42 -9.80 0.51
N ALA A 417 -11.83 -8.61 0.54
CA ALA A 417 -11.03 -8.10 -0.58
C ALA A 417 -9.79 -8.97 -0.84
N VAL A 418 -9.00 -9.28 0.19
CA VAL A 418 -7.83 -10.16 0.06
C VAL A 418 -8.24 -11.59 -0.24
N ALA A 419 -9.29 -12.12 0.43
CA ALA A 419 -9.81 -13.45 0.16
C ALA A 419 -10.19 -13.62 -1.32
N ALA A 420 -10.87 -12.63 -1.92
CA ALA A 420 -11.26 -12.66 -3.33
C ALA A 420 -10.05 -12.56 -4.26
N HIS A 421 -9.09 -11.69 -3.96
CA HIS A 421 -7.90 -11.49 -4.78
C HIS A 421 -7.02 -12.75 -4.77
N THR A 422 -6.82 -13.35 -3.60
CA THR A 422 -6.00 -14.56 -3.44
C THR A 422 -6.69 -15.79 -4.04
N ALA A 423 -8.03 -15.91 -3.93
CA ALA A 423 -8.78 -16.95 -4.63
C ALA A 423 -8.69 -16.80 -6.16
N LEU A 424 -8.70 -15.56 -6.67
CA LEU A 424 -8.45 -15.29 -8.09
C LEU A 424 -7.01 -15.70 -8.47
N ALA A 425 -6.01 -15.47 -7.62
CA ALA A 425 -4.64 -15.91 -7.87
C ALA A 425 -4.56 -17.43 -8.07
N ALA A 426 -5.24 -18.23 -7.23
CA ALA A 426 -5.34 -19.67 -7.42
C ALA A 426 -6.00 -20.07 -8.76
N ALA A 427 -7.04 -19.35 -9.18
CA ALA A 427 -7.68 -19.56 -10.48
C ALA A 427 -6.73 -19.26 -11.65
N ARG A 428 -5.97 -18.16 -11.58
CA ARG A 428 -4.95 -17.75 -12.57
C ARG A 428 -3.78 -18.72 -12.65
N LEU A 429 -3.46 -19.36 -11.54
CA LEU A 429 -2.41 -20.38 -11.44
C LEU A 429 -2.86 -21.76 -11.92
N GLY A 430 -4.12 -21.96 -12.31
CA GLY A 430 -4.62 -23.17 -12.95
C GLY A 430 -5.59 -24.01 -12.11
N ALA A 431 -6.09 -23.50 -10.98
CA ALA A 431 -7.10 -24.17 -10.13
C ALA A 431 -8.43 -23.39 -10.04
N PRO A 432 -9.04 -22.97 -11.18
CA PRO A 432 -10.25 -22.15 -11.14
C PRO A 432 -11.44 -22.87 -10.52
N ASP A 433 -11.58 -24.18 -10.73
CA ASP A 433 -12.63 -25.02 -10.15
C ASP A 433 -12.64 -25.00 -8.62
N ARG A 434 -11.47 -24.94 -7.99
CA ARG A 434 -11.31 -24.84 -6.55
C ARG A 434 -11.65 -23.45 -6.00
N ALA A 435 -11.49 -22.40 -6.79
CA ALA A 435 -11.71 -21.00 -6.40
C ALA A 435 -13.18 -20.55 -6.54
N VAL A 436 -13.96 -21.11 -7.49
CA VAL A 436 -15.32 -20.65 -7.85
C VAL A 436 -16.27 -20.59 -6.66
N ALA A 437 -16.29 -21.61 -5.81
CA ALA A 437 -17.22 -21.67 -4.68
C ALA A 437 -16.93 -20.53 -3.67
N GLY A 438 -15.65 -20.28 -3.35
CA GLY A 438 -15.21 -19.17 -2.51
C GLY A 438 -15.56 -17.82 -3.11
N LEU A 439 -15.17 -17.58 -4.36
CA LEU A 439 -15.47 -16.33 -5.08
C LEU A 439 -16.98 -16.07 -5.18
N THR A 440 -17.81 -17.10 -5.30
CA THR A 440 -19.27 -16.94 -5.34
C THR A 440 -19.81 -16.44 -4.00
N ARG A 441 -19.34 -16.99 -2.86
CA ARG A 441 -19.72 -16.50 -1.54
C ARG A 441 -19.23 -15.07 -1.29
N LEU A 442 -17.97 -14.78 -1.66
CA LEU A 442 -17.37 -13.47 -1.48
C LEU A 442 -18.07 -12.40 -2.31
N ALA A 443 -18.48 -12.71 -3.55
CA ALA A 443 -19.21 -11.78 -4.42
C ALA A 443 -20.61 -11.42 -3.87
N GLN A 444 -21.22 -12.27 -3.03
CA GLN A 444 -22.48 -11.95 -2.36
C GLN A 444 -22.30 -10.98 -1.18
N ARG A 445 -21.09 -10.86 -0.65
CA ARG A 445 -20.74 -9.96 0.46
C ARG A 445 -20.24 -8.60 -0.02
N ALA A 446 -19.73 -8.53 -1.24
CA ALA A 446 -19.19 -7.32 -1.86
C ALA A 446 -20.29 -6.44 -2.48
N ASP A 447 -20.10 -5.11 -2.45
CA ASP A 447 -21.02 -4.15 -3.06
C ASP A 447 -20.58 -3.64 -4.44
N GLY A 448 -19.33 -3.93 -4.84
CA GLY A 448 -18.75 -3.47 -6.10
C GLY A 448 -18.73 -4.52 -7.21
N GLU A 449 -18.35 -4.08 -8.42
CA GLU A 449 -18.29 -4.98 -9.59
C GLU A 449 -17.07 -5.90 -9.61
N LEU A 450 -15.99 -5.57 -8.89
CA LEU A 450 -14.69 -6.22 -9.04
C LEU A 450 -14.71 -7.68 -8.60
N VAL A 451 -15.24 -7.98 -7.40
CA VAL A 451 -15.31 -9.35 -6.88
C VAL A 451 -16.24 -10.23 -7.73
N ALA A 452 -17.32 -9.64 -8.27
CA ALA A 452 -18.19 -10.33 -9.22
C ALA A 452 -17.45 -10.64 -10.55
N ALA A 453 -16.61 -9.71 -11.04
CA ALA A 453 -15.78 -9.95 -12.22
C ALA A 453 -14.76 -11.08 -11.98
N TYR A 454 -14.16 -11.16 -10.78
CA TYR A 454 -13.27 -12.27 -10.40
C TYR A 454 -13.98 -13.62 -10.42
N ARG A 455 -15.19 -13.70 -9.84
CA ARG A 455 -16.03 -14.91 -9.88
C ARG A 455 -16.33 -15.31 -11.33
N ASP A 456 -16.79 -14.36 -12.14
CA ASP A 456 -17.20 -14.63 -13.51
C ASP A 456 -16.00 -15.13 -14.35
N HIS A 457 -14.82 -14.58 -14.10
CA HIS A 457 -13.59 -15.02 -14.75
C HIS A 457 -13.20 -16.45 -14.31
N ALA A 458 -13.24 -16.76 -13.02
CA ALA A 458 -12.97 -18.11 -12.52
C ALA A 458 -13.99 -19.15 -13.05
N VAL A 459 -15.27 -18.79 -13.15
CA VAL A 459 -16.31 -19.61 -13.75
C VAL A 459 -16.01 -19.87 -15.23
N ALA A 460 -15.65 -18.85 -15.99
CA ALA A 460 -15.30 -18.97 -17.40
C ALA A 460 -14.08 -19.87 -17.63
N LEU A 461 -13.04 -19.71 -16.80
CA LEU A 461 -11.85 -20.58 -16.83
C LEU A 461 -12.20 -22.03 -16.52
N THR A 462 -13.06 -22.27 -15.53
CA THR A 462 -13.53 -23.63 -15.17
C THR A 462 -14.33 -24.27 -16.29
N ALA A 463 -15.20 -23.50 -16.96
CA ALA A 463 -15.99 -23.97 -18.09
C ALA A 463 -15.12 -24.27 -19.35
N ARG A 464 -13.89 -23.74 -19.42
CA ARG A 464 -12.98 -23.81 -20.58
C ARG A 464 -13.69 -23.34 -21.87
N ASP A 465 -14.54 -22.34 -21.75
CA ASP A 465 -15.28 -21.74 -22.86
C ASP A 465 -14.57 -20.45 -23.31
N ALA A 466 -14.06 -20.44 -24.55
CA ALA A 466 -13.27 -19.34 -25.06
C ALA A 466 -14.05 -18.01 -25.09
N GLU A 467 -15.34 -18.05 -25.45
CA GLU A 467 -16.17 -16.83 -25.52
C GLU A 467 -16.43 -16.25 -24.12
N LEU A 468 -16.71 -17.12 -23.14
CA LEU A 468 -16.89 -16.67 -21.75
C LEU A 468 -15.59 -16.13 -21.15
N VAL A 469 -14.44 -16.78 -21.43
CA VAL A 469 -13.12 -16.29 -20.98
C VAL A 469 -12.83 -14.92 -21.62
N GLY A 470 -13.06 -14.77 -22.92
CA GLY A 470 -12.88 -13.51 -23.63
C GLY A 470 -13.78 -12.38 -23.08
N ALA A 471 -15.06 -12.68 -22.78
CA ALA A 471 -15.99 -11.71 -22.22
C ALA A 471 -15.58 -11.28 -20.80
N SER A 472 -15.18 -12.23 -19.95
CA SER A 472 -14.71 -11.92 -18.58
C SER A 472 -13.39 -11.15 -18.59
N ALA A 473 -12.47 -11.46 -19.49
CA ALA A 473 -11.22 -10.71 -19.69
C ALA A 473 -11.51 -9.25 -20.13
N ALA A 474 -12.46 -9.04 -21.04
CA ALA A 474 -12.86 -7.69 -21.45
C ALA A 474 -13.46 -6.87 -20.28
N ARG A 475 -14.23 -7.51 -19.40
CA ARG A 475 -14.76 -6.85 -18.21
C ARG A 475 -13.65 -6.43 -17.24
N LEU A 476 -12.67 -7.30 -17.00
CA LEU A 476 -11.49 -7.00 -16.16
C LEU A 476 -10.63 -5.90 -16.77
N GLU A 477 -10.47 -5.89 -18.10
CA GLU A 477 -9.81 -4.82 -18.83
C GLU A 477 -10.52 -3.47 -18.62
N ALA A 478 -11.85 -3.44 -18.71
CA ALA A 478 -12.66 -2.23 -18.49
C ALA A 478 -12.52 -1.70 -17.05
N LEU A 479 -12.29 -2.58 -16.06
CA LEU A 479 -11.99 -2.24 -14.68
C LEU A 479 -10.51 -1.86 -14.44
N GLY A 480 -9.67 -1.85 -15.49
CA GLY A 480 -8.26 -1.49 -15.41
C GLY A 480 -7.32 -2.62 -15.00
N TRP A 481 -7.80 -3.84 -14.78
CA TRP A 481 -7.01 -5.03 -14.38
C TRP A 481 -6.33 -5.68 -15.58
N ARG A 482 -5.40 -4.94 -16.20
CA ARG A 482 -4.81 -5.28 -17.50
C ARG A 482 -4.03 -6.58 -17.53
N LEU A 483 -3.28 -6.89 -16.45
CA LEU A 483 -2.52 -8.15 -16.38
C LEU A 483 -3.45 -9.36 -16.37
N VAL A 484 -4.50 -9.36 -15.55
CA VAL A 484 -5.48 -10.44 -15.51
C VAL A 484 -6.25 -10.56 -16.84
N ALA A 485 -6.56 -9.43 -17.46
CA ALA A 485 -7.18 -9.40 -18.79
C ALA A 485 -6.24 -9.98 -19.86
N ALA A 486 -4.94 -9.66 -19.84
CA ALA A 486 -3.95 -10.21 -20.75
C ALA A 486 -3.85 -11.74 -20.65
N GLU A 487 -3.81 -12.26 -19.41
CA GLU A 487 -3.82 -13.70 -19.14
C GLU A 487 -5.10 -14.36 -19.62
N GLY A 488 -6.26 -13.76 -19.36
CA GLY A 488 -7.55 -14.25 -19.85
C GLY A 488 -7.58 -14.33 -21.39
N ARG A 489 -7.07 -13.29 -22.07
CA ARG A 489 -6.95 -13.29 -23.55
C ARG A 489 -5.97 -14.34 -24.06
N ALA A 490 -4.89 -14.64 -23.31
CA ALA A 490 -3.96 -15.72 -23.66
C ALA A 490 -4.65 -17.10 -23.56
N VAL A 491 -5.42 -17.33 -22.49
CA VAL A 491 -6.20 -18.56 -22.32
C VAL A 491 -7.30 -18.69 -23.39
N GLU A 492 -8.02 -17.61 -23.70
CA GLU A 492 -9.00 -17.56 -24.79
C GLU A 492 -8.36 -17.98 -26.12
N ALA A 493 -7.17 -17.48 -26.44
CA ALA A 493 -6.43 -17.84 -27.65
C ALA A 493 -6.14 -19.35 -27.69
N ALA A 494 -5.60 -19.91 -26.61
CA ALA A 494 -5.29 -21.34 -26.53
C ALA A 494 -6.54 -22.24 -26.68
N LEU A 495 -7.68 -21.81 -26.11
CA LEU A 495 -8.96 -22.53 -26.26
C LEU A 495 -9.48 -22.47 -27.70
N HIS A 496 -9.36 -21.32 -28.39
CA HIS A 496 -9.70 -21.20 -29.81
C HIS A 496 -8.78 -22.03 -30.69
N GLU A 497 -7.48 -22.08 -30.40
CA GLU A 497 -6.53 -22.94 -31.12
C GLU A 497 -6.89 -24.42 -31.02
N THR A 498 -7.16 -24.89 -29.79
CA THR A 498 -7.58 -26.26 -29.53
C THR A 498 -8.88 -26.63 -30.26
N ALA A 499 -9.79 -25.65 -30.41
CA ALA A 499 -11.03 -25.81 -31.17
C ALA A 499 -10.88 -25.61 -32.69
N GLY A 500 -9.67 -25.37 -33.20
CA GLY A 500 -9.39 -25.12 -34.63
C GLY A 500 -9.86 -23.76 -35.17
N ARG A 501 -10.27 -22.83 -34.29
CA ARG A 501 -10.78 -21.51 -34.64
C ARG A 501 -9.62 -20.49 -34.78
N MET A 502 -8.74 -20.70 -35.73
CA MET A 502 -7.46 -19.98 -35.87
C MET A 502 -7.60 -18.45 -35.99
N THR A 503 -8.64 -17.94 -36.65
CA THR A 503 -8.85 -16.49 -36.80
C THR A 503 -9.16 -15.86 -35.44
N ALA A 504 -10.03 -16.48 -34.62
CA ALA A 504 -10.34 -16.03 -33.27
C ALA A 504 -9.13 -16.15 -32.35
N ALA A 505 -8.37 -17.26 -32.45
CA ALA A 505 -7.14 -17.46 -31.70
C ALA A 505 -6.12 -16.34 -31.94
N ARG A 506 -5.89 -15.97 -33.20
CA ARG A 506 -4.98 -14.86 -33.56
C ARG A 506 -5.46 -13.50 -33.01
N ALA A 507 -6.75 -13.23 -33.11
CA ALA A 507 -7.32 -11.99 -32.57
C ALA A 507 -7.12 -11.91 -31.04
N ALA A 508 -7.42 -12.99 -30.30
CA ALA A 508 -7.22 -13.07 -28.86
C ALA A 508 -5.73 -12.97 -28.48
N SER A 509 -4.82 -13.68 -29.17
CA SER A 509 -3.37 -13.58 -28.96
C SER A 509 -2.83 -12.17 -29.22
N SER A 510 -3.30 -11.50 -30.29
CA SER A 510 -2.91 -10.11 -30.56
C SER A 510 -3.34 -9.18 -29.43
N ARG A 511 -4.58 -9.33 -28.93
CA ARG A 511 -5.05 -8.52 -27.80
C ARG A 511 -4.29 -8.81 -26.52
N ALA A 512 -4.00 -10.10 -26.23
CA ALA A 512 -3.17 -10.49 -25.10
C ALA A 512 -1.80 -9.80 -25.12
N ARG A 513 -1.11 -9.80 -26.27
CA ARG A 513 0.20 -9.14 -26.43
C ARG A 513 0.13 -7.63 -26.25
N VAL A 514 -0.90 -6.98 -26.77
CA VAL A 514 -1.11 -5.53 -26.56
C VAL A 514 -1.23 -5.21 -25.08
N LEU A 515 -2.06 -5.96 -24.35
CA LEU A 515 -2.24 -5.77 -22.89
C LEU A 515 -0.97 -6.13 -22.10
N ALA A 516 -0.30 -7.23 -22.45
CA ALA A 516 0.94 -7.65 -21.81
C ALA A 516 2.07 -6.62 -21.99
N ALA A 517 2.15 -5.94 -23.13
CA ALA A 517 3.10 -4.86 -23.37
C ALA A 517 2.90 -3.67 -22.41
N GLU A 518 1.65 -3.40 -21.98
CA GLU A 518 1.35 -2.39 -20.98
C GLU A 518 1.72 -2.82 -19.54
N CYS A 519 1.96 -4.14 -19.35
CA CYS A 519 2.27 -4.73 -18.03
C CYS A 519 3.78 -4.76 -17.71
N GLU A 520 4.60 -4.03 -18.47
CA GLU A 520 6.02 -3.77 -18.18
C GLU A 520 6.86 -5.05 -18.01
N GLY A 521 6.61 -6.08 -18.85
CA GLY A 521 7.34 -7.34 -18.82
C GLY A 521 6.90 -8.30 -17.71
N ALA A 522 5.64 -8.24 -17.28
CA ALA A 522 5.09 -9.17 -16.29
C ALA A 522 5.24 -10.64 -16.76
N VAL A 523 5.68 -11.49 -15.82
CA VAL A 523 5.91 -12.93 -16.05
C VAL A 523 4.88 -13.73 -15.25
N THR A 524 3.99 -14.43 -15.96
CA THR A 524 3.00 -15.33 -15.37
C THR A 524 2.89 -16.61 -16.21
N PRO A 525 2.40 -17.74 -15.66
CA PRO A 525 2.26 -18.98 -16.40
C PRO A 525 1.49 -18.81 -17.72
N ALA A 526 0.39 -18.05 -17.70
CA ALA A 526 -0.44 -17.84 -18.90
C ALA A 526 0.26 -17.00 -19.99
N LEU A 527 1.05 -15.99 -19.58
CA LEU A 527 1.81 -15.16 -20.54
C LEU A 527 3.03 -15.90 -21.09
N LEU A 528 3.69 -16.75 -20.30
CA LEU A 528 4.78 -17.61 -20.78
C LEU A 528 4.31 -18.60 -21.85
N GLU A 529 3.08 -19.12 -21.74
CA GLU A 529 2.49 -19.96 -22.80
C GLU A 529 2.20 -19.15 -24.08
N LEU A 530 1.80 -17.87 -23.94
CA LEU A 530 1.58 -16.96 -25.08
C LEU A 530 2.87 -16.67 -25.86
N ASP A 531 4.01 -16.57 -25.16
CA ASP A 531 5.33 -16.29 -25.75
C ASP A 531 5.99 -17.53 -26.34
N ARG A 532 5.46 -18.73 -26.07
CA ARG A 532 5.87 -19.92 -26.80
C ARG A 532 5.59 -19.69 -28.27
N THR A 533 6.64 -19.57 -29.04
CA THR A 533 6.60 -19.43 -30.52
C THR A 533 5.54 -20.38 -31.08
N PRO A 534 4.59 -19.93 -31.90
CA PRO A 534 3.61 -20.83 -32.48
C PRO A 534 4.33 -22.00 -33.11
N VAL A 535 4.05 -23.21 -32.61
CA VAL A 535 4.73 -24.42 -33.04
C VAL A 535 4.54 -24.51 -34.55
N LEU A 536 5.62 -24.28 -35.30
CA LEU A 536 5.64 -24.55 -36.73
C LEU A 536 5.29 -26.04 -36.92
N SER A 537 4.39 -26.38 -37.81
CA SER A 537 4.21 -27.79 -38.16
C SER A 537 5.56 -28.39 -38.63
N THR A 538 5.77 -29.67 -38.44
CA THR A 538 7.02 -30.34 -38.84
C THR A 538 7.49 -29.90 -40.22
N ARG A 539 6.53 -29.70 -41.14
CA ARG A 539 6.82 -29.29 -42.49
C ARG A 539 7.15 -27.82 -42.63
N GLU A 540 6.52 -26.95 -41.85
CA GLU A 540 6.85 -25.52 -41.79
C GLU A 540 8.23 -25.31 -41.17
N ASP A 541 8.57 -26.04 -40.10
CA ASP A 541 9.89 -26.00 -39.46
C ASP A 541 11.01 -26.48 -40.43
N GLU A 542 10.81 -27.60 -41.11
CA GLU A 542 11.75 -28.08 -42.15
C GLU A 542 12.00 -27.00 -43.25
N VAL A 543 10.92 -26.42 -43.77
CA VAL A 543 11.02 -25.37 -44.79
C VAL A 543 11.72 -24.13 -44.25
N ALA A 544 11.38 -23.71 -43.03
CA ALA A 544 11.96 -22.52 -42.40
C ALA A 544 13.46 -22.72 -42.11
N ARG A 545 13.88 -23.86 -41.55
CA ARG A 545 15.31 -24.18 -41.32
C ARG A 545 16.10 -24.22 -42.61
N LEU A 546 15.57 -24.84 -43.65
CA LEU A 546 16.24 -24.84 -44.96
C LEU A 546 16.30 -23.43 -45.57
N ALA A 547 15.30 -22.60 -45.31
CA ALA A 547 15.35 -21.21 -45.72
C ALA A 547 16.43 -20.41 -44.94
N CYS A 548 16.64 -20.66 -43.64
CA CYS A 548 17.71 -20.05 -42.85
C CYS A 548 19.11 -20.39 -43.36
N THR A 549 19.31 -21.59 -43.98
CA THR A 549 20.59 -21.94 -44.59
C THR A 549 20.87 -21.24 -45.95
N GLY A 550 19.97 -20.36 -46.37
CA GLY A 550 20.13 -19.59 -47.61
C GLY A 550 19.68 -20.32 -48.88
N LEU A 551 19.07 -21.50 -48.81
CA LEU A 551 18.57 -22.26 -49.95
C LEU A 551 17.42 -21.54 -50.64
N SER A 552 17.43 -21.44 -51.97
CA SER A 552 16.31 -20.89 -52.75
C SER A 552 15.04 -21.75 -52.62
N ASN A 553 13.84 -21.16 -52.77
CA ASN A 553 12.57 -21.91 -52.72
C ASN A 553 12.54 -23.09 -53.72
N ARG A 554 13.24 -22.97 -54.86
CA ARG A 554 13.40 -24.05 -55.83
C ARG A 554 14.29 -25.19 -55.30
N ALA A 555 15.36 -24.86 -54.59
CA ALA A 555 16.24 -25.85 -53.95
C ALA A 555 15.53 -26.58 -52.80
N ILE A 556 14.80 -25.84 -51.96
CA ILE A 556 13.99 -26.40 -50.88
C ILE A 556 12.91 -27.35 -51.48
N ALA A 557 12.22 -26.92 -52.54
CA ALA A 557 11.21 -27.71 -53.20
C ALA A 557 11.79 -29.04 -53.74
N ALA A 558 12.97 -29.00 -54.35
CA ALA A 558 13.67 -30.19 -54.85
C ALA A 558 14.09 -31.12 -53.70
N GLN A 559 14.64 -30.60 -52.60
CA GLN A 559 15.10 -31.36 -51.44
C GLN A 559 13.94 -32.03 -50.68
N LEU A 560 12.81 -31.34 -50.57
CA LEU A 560 11.64 -31.82 -49.84
C LEU A 560 10.61 -32.56 -50.71
N HIS A 561 10.89 -32.72 -52.01
CA HIS A 561 10.02 -33.36 -53.03
C HIS A 561 8.60 -32.75 -53.06
N ILE A 562 8.51 -31.40 -53.06
CA ILE A 562 7.25 -30.65 -53.15
C ILE A 562 7.34 -29.58 -54.24
N SER A 563 6.19 -28.95 -54.56
CA SER A 563 6.21 -27.85 -55.55
C SER A 563 6.80 -26.56 -54.94
N VAL A 564 7.40 -25.69 -55.78
CA VAL A 564 7.88 -24.36 -55.36
C VAL A 564 6.74 -23.56 -54.72
N ARG A 565 5.53 -23.62 -55.31
CA ARG A 565 4.33 -22.97 -54.77
C ARG A 565 3.96 -23.48 -53.36
N THR A 566 4.23 -24.75 -53.07
CA THR A 566 4.03 -25.31 -51.74
C THR A 566 5.03 -24.75 -50.75
N VAL A 567 6.30 -24.57 -51.14
CA VAL A 567 7.33 -23.90 -50.32
C VAL A 567 6.96 -22.44 -50.06
N ASP A 568 6.50 -21.72 -51.08
CA ASP A 568 6.05 -20.33 -50.95
C ASP A 568 4.89 -20.23 -49.94
N ASN A 569 3.91 -21.13 -50.01
CA ASN A 569 2.80 -21.18 -49.09
C ASN A 569 3.24 -21.51 -47.64
N HIS A 570 4.21 -22.44 -47.48
CA HIS A 570 4.75 -22.73 -46.14
C HIS A 570 5.52 -21.54 -45.58
N LEU A 571 6.38 -20.89 -46.36
CA LEU A 571 7.13 -19.70 -45.93
C LEU A 571 6.19 -18.54 -45.58
N HIS A 572 5.14 -18.32 -46.36
CA HIS A 572 4.15 -17.30 -46.05
C HIS A 572 3.49 -17.57 -44.71
N ARG A 573 3.06 -18.82 -44.42
CA ARG A 573 2.52 -19.22 -43.12
C ARG A 573 3.53 -19.13 -42.00
N VAL A 574 4.79 -19.45 -42.25
CA VAL A 574 5.90 -19.29 -41.28
C VAL A 574 6.06 -17.82 -40.94
N TYR A 575 6.11 -16.92 -41.94
CA TYR A 575 6.24 -15.48 -41.72
C TYR A 575 5.04 -14.93 -40.92
N GLU A 576 3.81 -15.35 -41.29
CA GLU A 576 2.60 -14.99 -40.51
C GLU A 576 2.66 -15.51 -39.08
N LYS A 577 3.10 -16.76 -38.85
CA LYS A 577 3.18 -17.39 -37.53
C LYS A 577 4.28 -16.76 -36.66
N LEU A 578 5.42 -16.40 -37.26
CA LEU A 578 6.55 -15.79 -36.54
C LEU A 578 6.43 -14.26 -36.43
N GLY A 579 5.40 -13.65 -37.06
CA GLY A 579 5.21 -12.19 -37.05
C GLY A 579 6.31 -11.41 -37.76
N ILE A 580 7.00 -12.04 -38.75
CA ILE A 580 8.10 -11.45 -39.52
C ILE A 580 7.67 -11.05 -40.92
N SER A 581 8.33 -10.04 -41.47
CA SER A 581 7.98 -9.47 -42.77
C SER A 581 8.67 -10.19 -43.96
N GLY A 582 9.71 -10.97 -43.67
CA GLY A 582 10.48 -11.61 -44.75
C GLY A 582 11.52 -12.61 -44.28
N ARG A 583 12.20 -13.17 -45.28
CA ARG A 583 13.16 -14.25 -45.10
C ARG A 583 14.38 -13.85 -44.27
N ASP A 584 14.80 -12.60 -44.40
CA ASP A 584 15.99 -12.07 -43.72
C ASP A 584 15.84 -12.05 -42.18
N GLU A 585 14.60 -12.04 -41.70
CA GLU A 585 14.28 -12.05 -40.28
C GLU A 585 14.16 -13.47 -39.68
N LEU A 586 14.09 -14.51 -40.54
CA LEU A 586 13.94 -15.91 -40.12
C LEU A 586 15.01 -16.42 -39.13
N PRO A 587 16.32 -16.15 -39.33
CA PRO A 587 17.34 -16.65 -38.41
C PRO A 587 17.19 -16.12 -37.01
N ALA A 588 16.88 -14.82 -36.87
CA ALA A 588 16.66 -14.19 -35.55
C ALA A 588 15.35 -14.65 -34.87
N ALA A 589 14.35 -15.06 -35.66
CA ALA A 589 13.07 -15.52 -35.17
C ALA A 589 13.04 -17.00 -34.74
N LEU A 590 13.91 -17.84 -35.36
CA LEU A 590 13.99 -19.28 -35.07
C LEU A 590 15.03 -19.64 -33.98
N ASP A 591 16.11 -18.87 -33.87
CA ASP A 591 17.11 -19.01 -32.82
C ASP A 591 17.32 -17.63 -32.18
N PRO A 592 16.44 -17.19 -31.28
CA PRO A 592 16.68 -15.99 -30.51
C PRO A 592 17.97 -16.20 -29.71
N VAL A 593 18.98 -15.36 -29.95
CA VAL A 593 20.23 -15.34 -29.16
C VAL A 593 19.84 -15.13 -27.69
N PRO A 594 20.35 -15.95 -26.73
CA PRO A 594 19.98 -15.91 -25.33
C PRO A 594 20.31 -14.57 -24.63
#